data_c6aa25a357a75f10a9f2c91c68588278
#
_entry.id   c6aa25a357a75f10a9f2c91c68588278
#
_cell.length_a   1.000
_cell.length_b   1.000
_cell.length_c   1.000
_cell.angle_alpha   90.00
_cell.angle_beta   90.00
_cell.angle_gamma   90.00
#
_symmetry.space_group_name_H-M   'P 1'
#
loop_
_entity.id
_entity.type
_entity.pdbx_description
1 polymer ?
#
loop_
_entity_poly.entity_id
_entity_poly.type
_entity_poly.pdbx_seq_one_letter_code
_entity_poly.pdbx_strand_id
1 'polypeptide(L)'
;MSDKPQKTDANDYSKTLYLPKTEFQMRAGLPQREPEILKYWNEIGLYDRLRRAAEGRAKFVLHDGPPYANGNIHIGHALNKILKDVVTKSQQMLGFDSNYVPGWDCHGLPIEWKIEEENYRSKGKQKPDFRDSAAMVAFRRECRAYATHWINVQREEFKRLGIIGDWDHPYQTMSYPAEAQIARELMTFAANGTLYRGSKPVMWSVVEKTALAEAEVEYEDYTSDMVWVKFPVTSPAHGALANASVVIWTTTPWTLPGNRAISFSPKIAYGLYKVTDAPEAKWAKTGDLLILADALAAEVFKKARVAAYERVRDIPGDTLDVVECAHPLRGFSGGYEFTVPLLAGEHVTDDTGTGFVHTAPSHGREDFDVWMANKRELDARGINTAIPYTVDENGTYTAQAPGFTGKRVLTDEGEKGDANDAVIKALIEGGKLLARGSLKHQYPHSWRSKKPVIFRNTPQWFIAMDKDIAENGHAKKGDTLRARALHAISVTQWVPPAGENRINGMIANRPDWVISRQRAWG
;
A
#
# COMPACT_ATOMS: atom_id res chain seq x y z
N MET A 1 -21.68 -19.15 64.73
CA MET A 1 -22.60 -18.01 64.85
C MET A 1 -21.90 -16.97 65.73
N SER A 2 -21.31 -15.96 65.17
CA SER A 2 -20.75 -14.84 65.92
C SER A 2 -21.48 -13.57 65.48
N ASP A 3 -22.38 -13.11 66.32
CA ASP A 3 -23.03 -11.83 66.26
C ASP A 3 -21.99 -10.70 66.19
N LYS A 4 -21.90 -10.03 65.06
CA LYS A 4 -21.22 -8.73 64.95
C LYS A 4 -22.19 -7.65 65.44
N PRO A 5 -21.78 -6.81 66.40
CA PRO A 5 -22.62 -5.73 66.89
C PRO A 5 -22.90 -4.72 65.73
N GLN A 6 -24.17 -4.45 65.50
CA GLN A 6 -24.62 -3.31 64.66
C GLN A 6 -24.05 -2.03 65.28
N LYS A 7 -23.13 -1.36 64.56
CA LYS A 7 -22.79 0.02 64.85
C LYS A 7 -24.02 0.87 64.52
N THR A 8 -24.71 1.33 65.54
CA THR A 8 -25.62 2.46 65.42
C THR A 8 -24.82 3.70 65.17
N ASP A 9 -24.71 4.15 63.92
CA ASP A 9 -24.09 5.41 63.58
C ASP A 9 -24.98 6.54 64.13
N ALA A 10 -24.49 7.21 65.23
CA ALA A 10 -25.15 8.32 65.89
C ALA A 10 -25.37 9.52 64.96
N ASN A 11 -24.87 9.48 63.71
CA ASN A 11 -24.94 10.54 62.72
C ASN A 11 -25.50 10.01 61.37
N ASP A 12 -26.61 9.27 61.38
CA ASP A 12 -27.31 8.91 60.14
C ASP A 12 -28.07 10.10 59.56
N TYR A 13 -27.44 10.83 58.62
CA TYR A 13 -28.02 11.95 57.89
C TYR A 13 -28.93 11.52 56.72
N SER A 14 -29.21 10.22 56.52
CA SER A 14 -30.05 9.74 55.41
C SER A 14 -31.45 10.34 55.39
N LYS A 15 -31.99 10.69 56.58
CA LYS A 15 -33.30 11.32 56.74
C LYS A 15 -33.30 12.82 56.43
N THR A 16 -32.16 13.46 56.29
CA THR A 16 -32.01 14.88 55.92
C THR A 16 -31.80 15.11 54.44
N LEU A 17 -31.67 14.05 53.66
CA LEU A 17 -31.49 14.11 52.21
C LEU A 17 -32.83 14.32 51.50
N TYR A 18 -32.96 15.43 50.80
CA TYR A 18 -34.11 15.74 49.95
C TYR A 18 -33.91 15.19 48.56
N LEU A 19 -33.79 13.88 48.43
CA LEU A 19 -33.69 13.22 47.11
C LEU A 19 -35.10 13.19 46.46
N PRO A 20 -35.19 13.46 45.16
CA PRO A 20 -36.45 13.34 44.45
C PRO A 20 -36.95 11.91 44.50
N LYS A 21 -38.20 11.70 44.89
CA LYS A 21 -38.87 10.38 44.79
C LYS A 21 -39.30 10.21 43.36
N THR A 22 -38.73 9.22 42.67
CA THR A 22 -39.03 8.90 41.29
C THR A 22 -39.13 7.40 41.09
N GLU A 23 -40.02 6.97 40.20
CA GLU A 23 -40.09 5.58 39.72
C GLU A 23 -39.00 5.27 38.72
N PHE A 24 -38.19 6.26 38.33
CA PHE A 24 -37.11 6.08 37.43
C PHE A 24 -36.05 5.17 38.08
N GLN A 25 -35.75 4.07 37.42
CA GLN A 25 -34.81 3.05 37.94
C GLN A 25 -33.41 3.63 38.05
N MET A 26 -32.81 3.56 39.24
CA MET A 26 -31.44 4.02 39.47
C MET A 26 -30.37 3.16 38.78
N ARG A 27 -30.68 1.91 38.49
CA ARG A 27 -29.81 1.00 37.72
C ARG A 27 -30.32 0.91 36.30
N ALA A 28 -29.46 1.16 35.34
CA ALA A 28 -29.82 1.16 33.92
C ALA A 28 -30.30 -0.23 33.42
N GLY A 29 -29.67 -1.33 33.87
CA GLY A 29 -30.02 -2.71 33.49
C GLY A 29 -30.09 -2.90 31.97
N LEU A 30 -29.19 -2.22 31.20
CA LEU A 30 -29.27 -2.12 29.74
C LEU A 30 -29.36 -3.48 29.02
N PRO A 31 -28.59 -4.52 29.39
CA PRO A 31 -28.67 -5.81 28.69
C PRO A 31 -30.09 -6.42 28.69
N GLN A 32 -30.89 -6.17 29.73
CA GLN A 32 -32.28 -6.67 29.86
C GLN A 32 -33.28 -5.69 29.26
N ARG A 33 -33.07 -4.39 29.45
CA ARG A 33 -34.01 -3.35 29.08
C ARG A 33 -33.99 -2.98 27.60
N GLU A 34 -32.81 -2.96 26.97
CA GLU A 34 -32.71 -2.62 25.55
C GLU A 34 -33.50 -3.55 24.63
N PRO A 35 -33.48 -4.89 24.79
CA PRO A 35 -34.32 -5.77 23.99
C PRO A 35 -35.82 -5.48 24.12
N GLU A 36 -36.28 -5.08 25.30
CA GLU A 36 -37.69 -4.71 25.52
C GLU A 36 -38.06 -3.41 24.78
N ILE A 37 -37.13 -2.43 24.77
CA ILE A 37 -37.28 -1.17 24.01
C ILE A 37 -37.35 -1.46 22.53
N LEU A 38 -36.44 -2.29 22.00
CA LEU A 38 -36.42 -2.65 20.58
C LEU A 38 -37.69 -3.38 20.17
N LYS A 39 -38.19 -4.31 21.02
CA LYS A 39 -39.46 -4.96 20.81
C LYS A 39 -40.62 -3.96 20.72
N TYR A 40 -40.70 -3.04 21.66
CA TYR A 40 -41.68 -1.96 21.64
C TYR A 40 -41.60 -1.10 20.38
N TRP A 41 -40.42 -0.71 19.95
CA TRP A 41 -40.23 0.07 18.70
C TRP A 41 -40.74 -0.66 17.47
N ASN A 42 -40.53 -1.97 17.41
CA ASN A 42 -41.06 -2.82 16.34
C ASN A 42 -42.58 -2.93 16.39
N GLU A 43 -43.17 -3.15 17.56
CA GLU A 43 -44.61 -3.25 17.75
C GLU A 43 -45.37 -2.00 17.32
N ILE A 44 -44.79 -0.81 17.60
CA ILE A 44 -45.42 0.45 17.18
C ILE A 44 -45.07 0.84 15.73
N GLY A 45 -44.24 0.10 15.03
CA GLY A 45 -43.77 0.42 13.69
C GLY A 45 -43.02 1.77 13.64
N LEU A 46 -42.06 1.97 14.57
CA LEU A 46 -41.41 3.27 14.78
C LEU A 46 -40.75 3.79 13.50
N TYR A 47 -40.04 2.95 12.74
CA TYR A 47 -39.41 3.37 11.49
C TYR A 47 -40.41 3.95 10.50
N ASP A 48 -41.51 3.24 10.22
CA ASP A 48 -42.53 3.71 9.28
C ASP A 48 -43.22 4.99 9.74
N ARG A 49 -43.42 5.15 11.07
CA ARG A 49 -43.94 6.41 11.63
C ARG A 49 -43.00 7.57 11.39
N LEU A 50 -41.69 7.37 11.58
CA LEU A 50 -40.69 8.40 11.31
C LEU A 50 -40.64 8.76 9.81
N ARG A 51 -40.77 7.79 8.91
CA ARG A 51 -40.82 8.08 7.46
C ARG A 51 -42.04 8.91 7.09
N ARG A 52 -43.24 8.51 7.53
CA ARG A 52 -44.45 9.28 7.30
C ARG A 52 -44.38 10.68 7.88
N ALA A 53 -43.85 10.82 9.10
CA ALA A 53 -43.71 12.14 9.74
C ALA A 53 -42.68 13.04 9.05
N ALA A 54 -41.82 12.48 8.22
CA ALA A 54 -40.78 13.23 7.50
C ALA A 54 -41.22 13.64 6.08
N GLU A 55 -42.37 13.21 5.59
CA GLU A 55 -42.88 13.57 4.28
C GLU A 55 -42.96 15.08 4.08
N GLY A 56 -42.44 15.58 2.96
CA GLY A 56 -42.38 16.99 2.61
C GLY A 56 -41.32 17.83 3.32
N ARG A 57 -40.52 17.25 4.22
CA ARG A 57 -39.41 17.95 4.86
C ARG A 57 -38.18 18.03 3.94
N ALA A 58 -37.30 19.00 4.21
CA ALA A 58 -36.00 19.05 3.53
C ALA A 58 -35.16 17.81 3.88
N LYS A 59 -34.51 17.24 2.86
CA LYS A 59 -33.68 16.03 3.05
C LYS A 59 -32.36 16.36 3.74
N PHE A 60 -32.00 15.52 4.70
CA PHE A 60 -30.64 15.40 5.21
C PHE A 60 -30.11 14.02 4.82
N VAL A 61 -29.15 13.99 3.91
CA VAL A 61 -28.58 12.73 3.39
C VAL A 61 -27.28 12.42 4.12
N LEU A 62 -27.27 11.32 4.88
CA LEU A 62 -26.05 10.74 5.41
C LEU A 62 -25.60 9.61 4.48
N HIS A 63 -24.43 9.80 3.87
CA HIS A 63 -23.81 8.74 3.07
C HIS A 63 -23.03 7.78 3.98
N ASP A 64 -23.41 6.51 3.97
CA ASP A 64 -22.74 5.49 4.78
C ASP A 64 -21.45 4.99 4.11
N GLY A 65 -20.37 4.85 4.90
CA GLY A 65 -19.22 4.04 4.53
C GLY A 65 -19.56 2.57 4.85
N PRO A 66 -19.83 1.74 3.83
CA PRO A 66 -20.35 0.40 4.06
C PRO A 66 -19.26 -0.52 4.63
N PRO A 67 -19.57 -1.32 5.69
CA PRO A 67 -18.66 -2.35 6.17
C PRO A 67 -18.57 -3.50 5.16
N TYR A 68 -17.48 -4.26 5.25
CA TYR A 68 -17.38 -5.52 4.51
C TYR A 68 -18.39 -6.55 5.06
N ALA A 69 -19.01 -7.26 4.11
CA ALA A 69 -19.88 -8.41 4.41
C ALA A 69 -19.05 -9.65 4.78
N ASN A 70 -18.30 -9.58 5.88
CA ASN A 70 -17.32 -10.59 6.28
C ASN A 70 -17.10 -10.59 7.80
N GLY A 71 -17.62 -11.59 8.49
CA GLY A 71 -17.48 -11.75 9.94
C GLY A 71 -18.48 -10.94 10.77
N ASN A 72 -18.47 -11.15 12.09
CA ASN A 72 -19.28 -10.41 13.05
C ASN A 72 -18.81 -8.95 13.17
N ILE A 73 -19.68 -8.07 13.66
CA ILE A 73 -19.29 -6.70 13.97
C ILE A 73 -18.30 -6.67 15.15
N HIS A 74 -17.45 -5.66 15.18
CA HIS A 74 -16.56 -5.37 16.30
C HIS A 74 -16.79 -3.95 16.82
N ILE A 75 -16.09 -3.57 17.88
CA ILE A 75 -16.31 -2.27 18.56
C ILE A 75 -16.16 -1.07 17.60
N GLY A 76 -15.28 -1.14 16.60
CA GLY A 76 -15.14 -0.09 15.58
C GLY A 76 -16.39 0.06 14.71
N HIS A 77 -17.03 -1.05 14.32
CA HIS A 77 -18.32 -1.03 13.62
C HIS A 77 -19.41 -0.42 14.51
N ALA A 78 -19.48 -0.84 15.78
CA ALA A 78 -20.45 -0.33 16.74
C ALA A 78 -20.30 1.20 16.92
N LEU A 79 -19.07 1.70 17.17
CA LEU A 79 -18.79 3.12 17.30
C LEU A 79 -19.23 3.91 16.06
N ASN A 80 -18.82 3.44 14.87
CA ASN A 80 -19.14 4.11 13.60
C ASN A 80 -20.66 4.19 13.39
N LYS A 81 -21.39 3.09 13.56
CA LYS A 81 -22.83 3.03 13.31
C LYS A 81 -23.65 3.77 14.38
N ILE A 82 -23.25 3.73 15.64
CA ILE A 82 -23.91 4.48 16.73
C ILE A 82 -23.76 5.99 16.49
N LEU A 83 -22.57 6.47 16.10
CA LEU A 83 -22.37 7.89 15.79
C LEU A 83 -23.24 8.35 14.60
N LYS A 84 -23.36 7.53 13.56
CA LYS A 84 -24.25 7.83 12.42
C LYS A 84 -25.72 7.83 12.83
N ASP A 85 -26.13 6.91 13.67
CA ASP A 85 -27.49 6.84 14.21
C ASP A 85 -27.83 8.07 15.06
N VAL A 86 -26.87 8.55 15.89
CA VAL A 86 -27.04 9.81 16.63
C VAL A 86 -27.23 10.99 15.68
N VAL A 87 -26.43 11.07 14.61
CA VAL A 87 -26.56 12.14 13.60
C VAL A 87 -27.93 12.07 12.92
N THR A 88 -28.33 10.92 12.40
CA THR A 88 -29.60 10.78 11.66
C THR A 88 -30.81 11.02 12.55
N LYS A 89 -30.81 10.52 13.79
CA LYS A 89 -31.87 10.75 14.77
C LYS A 89 -31.97 12.24 15.16
N SER A 90 -30.83 12.89 15.42
CA SER A 90 -30.83 14.31 15.76
C SER A 90 -31.36 15.18 14.62
N GLN A 91 -30.97 14.90 13.37
CA GLN A 91 -31.48 15.62 12.20
C GLN A 91 -32.99 15.37 11.99
N GLN A 92 -33.46 14.15 12.22
CA GLN A 92 -34.89 13.85 12.20
C GLN A 92 -35.66 14.65 13.25
N MET A 93 -35.12 14.79 14.49
CA MET A 93 -35.70 15.58 15.56
C MET A 93 -35.68 17.07 15.26
N LEU A 94 -34.67 17.57 14.54
CA LEU A 94 -34.56 18.96 14.08
C LEU A 94 -35.50 19.29 12.91
N GLY A 95 -36.28 18.34 12.42
CA GLY A 95 -37.28 18.55 11.39
C GLY A 95 -36.87 18.24 9.96
N PHE A 96 -35.74 17.58 9.77
CA PHE A 96 -35.33 17.10 8.43
C PHE A 96 -35.93 15.74 8.11
N ASP A 97 -36.00 15.41 6.83
CA ASP A 97 -36.17 14.05 6.34
C ASP A 97 -34.79 13.35 6.33
N SER A 98 -34.45 12.72 7.45
CA SER A 98 -33.16 12.06 7.66
C SER A 98 -33.33 10.55 7.71
N ASN A 99 -33.40 9.92 6.52
CA ASN A 99 -33.46 8.46 6.40
C ASN A 99 -32.03 7.88 6.37
N TYR A 100 -31.75 6.93 7.24
CA TYR A 100 -30.52 6.14 7.19
C TYR A 100 -30.72 4.90 6.31
N VAL A 101 -29.98 4.80 5.22
CA VAL A 101 -29.91 3.61 4.37
C VAL A 101 -28.60 2.89 4.65
N PRO A 102 -28.63 1.74 5.34
CA PRO A 102 -27.42 0.98 5.61
C PRO A 102 -26.83 0.41 4.32
N GLY A 103 -25.50 0.28 4.28
CA GLY A 103 -24.80 -0.29 3.14
C GLY A 103 -23.86 -1.42 3.52
N TRP A 104 -23.50 -2.27 2.52
CA TRP A 104 -22.47 -3.29 2.63
C TRP A 104 -21.57 -3.32 1.40
N ASP A 105 -20.26 -3.41 1.66
CA ASP A 105 -19.26 -3.76 0.67
C ASP A 105 -19.18 -5.29 0.56
N CYS A 106 -19.49 -5.80 -0.63
CA CYS A 106 -19.72 -7.23 -0.85
C CYS A 106 -18.68 -7.89 -1.75
N HIS A 107 -17.70 -7.13 -2.26
CA HIS A 107 -16.73 -7.58 -3.24
C HIS A 107 -15.30 -7.60 -2.68
N GLY A 108 -14.39 -8.13 -3.47
CA GLY A 108 -12.96 -7.99 -3.29
C GLY A 108 -12.30 -9.10 -2.48
N LEU A 109 -11.02 -8.87 -2.26
CA LEU A 109 -10.08 -9.81 -1.64
C LEU A 109 -10.53 -10.37 -0.29
N PRO A 110 -11.13 -9.60 0.64
CA PRO A 110 -11.50 -10.14 1.95
C PRO A 110 -12.46 -11.32 1.90
N ILE A 111 -13.45 -11.28 0.99
CA ILE A 111 -14.45 -12.33 0.84
C ILE A 111 -13.87 -13.50 0.04
N GLU A 112 -13.23 -13.21 -1.09
CA GLU A 112 -12.61 -14.23 -1.93
C GLU A 112 -11.57 -15.05 -1.16
N TRP A 113 -10.70 -14.37 -0.39
CA TRP A 113 -9.67 -15.02 0.43
C TRP A 113 -10.28 -15.98 1.46
N LYS A 114 -11.37 -15.59 2.11
CA LYS A 114 -12.08 -16.46 3.06
C LYS A 114 -12.66 -17.70 2.40
N ILE A 115 -13.26 -17.54 1.24
CA ILE A 115 -13.77 -18.69 0.47
C ILE A 115 -12.61 -19.61 0.03
N GLU A 116 -11.50 -19.04 -0.45
CA GLU A 116 -10.31 -19.83 -0.80
C GLU A 116 -9.77 -20.61 0.41
N GLU A 117 -9.70 -19.96 1.57
CA GLU A 117 -9.20 -20.58 2.80
C GLU A 117 -10.14 -21.69 3.28
N GLU A 118 -11.44 -21.38 3.45
CA GLU A 118 -12.41 -22.29 4.09
C GLU A 118 -12.89 -23.43 3.20
N ASN A 119 -13.04 -23.17 1.89
CA ASN A 119 -13.61 -24.16 0.97
C ASN A 119 -12.57 -24.93 0.17
N TYR A 120 -11.34 -24.41 0.06
CA TYR A 120 -10.30 -25.01 -0.78
C TYR A 120 -9.05 -25.36 0.03
N ARG A 121 -8.28 -24.39 0.53
CA ARG A 121 -6.98 -24.64 1.19
C ARG A 121 -7.11 -25.53 2.43
N SER A 122 -8.02 -25.21 3.35
CA SER A 122 -8.23 -26.01 4.59
C SER A 122 -8.68 -27.43 4.32
N LYS A 123 -9.28 -27.68 3.15
CA LYS A 123 -9.76 -28.99 2.72
C LYS A 123 -8.80 -29.71 1.76
N GLY A 124 -7.58 -29.18 1.57
CA GLY A 124 -6.60 -29.74 0.64
C GLY A 124 -7.00 -29.69 -0.84
N LYS A 125 -7.97 -28.85 -1.19
CA LYS A 125 -8.43 -28.67 -2.56
C LYS A 125 -7.66 -27.53 -3.25
N GLN A 126 -7.45 -27.68 -4.55
CA GLN A 126 -6.92 -26.58 -5.35
C GLN A 126 -7.99 -25.55 -5.63
N LYS A 127 -7.57 -24.26 -5.73
CA LYS A 127 -8.43 -23.18 -6.22
C LYS A 127 -8.93 -23.51 -7.63
N PRO A 128 -10.20 -23.18 -7.97
CA PRO A 128 -10.73 -23.39 -9.31
C PRO A 128 -9.89 -22.69 -10.39
N ASP A 129 -9.74 -23.32 -11.54
CA ASP A 129 -9.12 -22.68 -12.69
C ASP A 129 -10.10 -21.70 -13.33
N PHE A 130 -9.86 -20.41 -13.16
CA PHE A 130 -10.74 -19.35 -13.70
C PHE A 130 -10.67 -19.16 -15.22
N ARG A 131 -9.86 -19.94 -15.92
CA ARG A 131 -9.96 -20.07 -17.37
C ARG A 131 -11.19 -20.88 -17.77
N ASP A 132 -11.67 -21.75 -16.89
CA ASP A 132 -13.00 -22.37 -17.04
C ASP A 132 -14.07 -21.42 -16.51
N SER A 133 -14.90 -20.91 -17.42
CA SER A 133 -15.98 -19.98 -17.10
C SER A 133 -17.06 -20.57 -16.19
N ALA A 134 -17.32 -21.88 -16.26
CA ALA A 134 -18.27 -22.53 -15.39
C ALA A 134 -17.75 -22.60 -13.94
N ALA A 135 -16.46 -22.94 -13.78
CA ALA A 135 -15.80 -22.95 -12.48
C ALA A 135 -15.74 -21.53 -11.87
N MET A 136 -15.45 -20.51 -12.68
CA MET A 136 -15.48 -19.11 -12.24
C MET A 136 -16.87 -18.68 -11.74
N VAL A 137 -17.93 -19.00 -12.49
CA VAL A 137 -19.31 -18.68 -12.11
C VAL A 137 -19.71 -19.38 -10.82
N ALA A 138 -19.34 -20.66 -10.66
CA ALA A 138 -19.59 -21.42 -9.44
C ALA A 138 -18.91 -20.76 -8.21
N PHE A 139 -17.64 -20.41 -8.35
CA PHE A 139 -16.88 -19.73 -7.31
C PHE A 139 -17.49 -18.35 -6.93
N ARG A 140 -17.89 -17.55 -7.90
CA ARG A 140 -18.57 -16.27 -7.69
C ARG A 140 -19.89 -16.44 -6.92
N ARG A 141 -20.63 -17.53 -7.17
CA ARG A 141 -21.86 -17.87 -6.41
C ARG A 141 -21.54 -18.19 -4.95
N GLU A 142 -20.44 -18.89 -4.66
CA GLU A 142 -19.98 -19.13 -3.30
C GLU A 142 -19.66 -17.80 -2.58
N CYS A 143 -18.93 -16.89 -3.22
CA CYS A 143 -18.62 -15.56 -2.68
C CYS A 143 -19.91 -14.75 -2.40
N ARG A 144 -20.85 -14.74 -3.33
CA ARG A 144 -22.15 -14.06 -3.16
C ARG A 144 -22.97 -14.65 -1.99
N ALA A 145 -23.03 -15.97 -1.88
CA ALA A 145 -23.72 -16.64 -0.78
C ALA A 145 -23.08 -16.31 0.58
N TYR A 146 -21.76 -16.30 0.64
CA TYR A 146 -21.00 -15.91 1.83
C TYR A 146 -21.29 -14.46 2.24
N ALA A 147 -21.22 -13.50 1.30
CA ALA A 147 -21.56 -12.11 1.57
C ALA A 147 -23.00 -11.95 2.07
N THR A 148 -23.96 -12.64 1.43
CA THR A 148 -25.37 -12.62 1.84
C THR A 148 -25.56 -13.13 3.27
N HIS A 149 -24.87 -14.21 3.65
CA HIS A 149 -24.90 -14.73 5.02
C HIS A 149 -24.44 -13.65 6.03
N TRP A 150 -23.29 -13.02 5.78
CA TRP A 150 -22.75 -12.03 6.72
C TRP A 150 -23.54 -10.73 6.75
N ILE A 151 -24.14 -10.31 5.64
CA ILE A 151 -25.10 -9.19 5.65
C ILE A 151 -26.24 -9.47 6.63
N ASN A 152 -26.81 -10.67 6.59
CA ASN A 152 -27.92 -11.03 7.48
C ASN A 152 -27.50 -11.07 8.94
N VAL A 153 -26.33 -11.64 9.25
CA VAL A 153 -25.77 -11.66 10.61
C VAL A 153 -25.53 -10.24 11.11
N GLN A 154 -24.78 -9.43 10.37
CA GLN A 154 -24.44 -8.06 10.77
C GLN A 154 -25.68 -7.16 10.87
N ARG A 155 -26.70 -7.37 10.02
CA ARG A 155 -27.98 -6.64 10.11
C ARG A 155 -28.62 -6.82 11.49
N GLU A 156 -28.72 -8.05 11.98
CA GLU A 156 -29.30 -8.33 13.28
C GLU A 156 -28.43 -7.78 14.43
N GLU A 157 -27.11 -7.85 14.29
CA GLU A 157 -26.18 -7.27 15.25
C GLU A 157 -26.32 -5.73 15.33
N PHE A 158 -26.46 -5.03 14.19
CA PHE A 158 -26.69 -3.59 14.16
C PHE A 158 -28.07 -3.20 14.68
N LYS A 159 -29.11 -3.97 14.34
CA LYS A 159 -30.46 -3.77 14.93
C LYS A 159 -30.42 -3.92 16.44
N ARG A 160 -29.63 -4.88 16.97
CA ARG A 160 -29.46 -5.04 18.42
C ARG A 160 -28.84 -3.81 19.09
N LEU A 161 -28.03 -3.01 18.40
CA LEU A 161 -27.49 -1.74 18.88
C LEU A 161 -28.53 -0.60 18.90
N GLY A 162 -29.75 -0.82 18.42
CA GLY A 162 -30.83 0.16 18.37
C GLY A 162 -30.72 1.15 17.20
N ILE A 163 -29.97 0.81 16.16
CA ILE A 163 -29.81 1.64 14.97
C ILE A 163 -31.09 1.57 14.13
N ILE A 164 -31.65 2.73 13.81
CA ILE A 164 -32.88 2.87 13.02
C ILE A 164 -32.52 3.23 11.58
N GLY A 165 -33.03 2.47 10.63
CA GLY A 165 -32.77 2.70 9.20
C GLY A 165 -33.59 1.76 8.30
N ASP A 166 -33.41 1.90 6.99
CA ASP A 166 -34.04 1.07 5.96
C ASP A 166 -33.31 -0.29 5.83
N TRP A 167 -33.55 -1.17 6.78
CA TRP A 167 -32.92 -2.49 6.82
C TRP A 167 -33.45 -3.46 5.77
N ASP A 168 -34.60 -3.16 5.18
CA ASP A 168 -35.25 -4.02 4.18
C ASP A 168 -34.73 -3.71 2.76
N HIS A 169 -34.29 -2.47 2.51
CA HIS A 169 -33.77 -2.03 1.23
C HIS A 169 -32.34 -1.46 1.35
N PRO A 170 -31.37 -2.24 1.83
CA PRO A 170 -30.01 -1.76 2.03
C PRO A 170 -29.29 -1.54 0.69
N TYR A 171 -28.31 -0.65 0.70
CA TYR A 171 -27.32 -0.56 -0.37
C TYR A 171 -26.35 -1.75 -0.31
N GLN A 172 -26.15 -2.43 -1.43
CA GLN A 172 -25.22 -3.55 -1.54
C GLN A 172 -24.41 -3.40 -2.83
N THR A 173 -23.07 -3.39 -2.73
CA THR A 173 -22.22 -3.26 -3.92
C THR A 173 -22.41 -4.41 -4.91
N MET A 174 -22.85 -5.60 -4.45
CA MET A 174 -23.14 -6.78 -5.30
C MET A 174 -24.55 -6.80 -5.88
N SER A 175 -25.39 -5.79 -5.65
CA SER A 175 -26.68 -5.70 -6.32
C SER A 175 -26.48 -5.34 -7.80
N TYR A 176 -27.25 -5.92 -8.70
CA TYR A 176 -27.10 -5.67 -10.13
C TYR A 176 -27.20 -4.19 -10.53
N PRO A 177 -28.09 -3.37 -9.94
CA PRO A 177 -28.09 -1.94 -10.18
C PRO A 177 -26.81 -1.23 -9.75
N ALA A 178 -26.22 -1.63 -8.60
CA ALA A 178 -24.95 -1.07 -8.13
C ALA A 178 -23.79 -1.48 -9.04
N GLU A 179 -23.68 -2.76 -9.41
CA GLU A 179 -22.68 -3.25 -10.37
C GLU A 179 -22.78 -2.51 -11.71
N ALA A 180 -24.02 -2.29 -12.22
CA ALA A 180 -24.24 -1.53 -13.45
C ALA A 180 -23.79 -0.06 -13.32
N GLN A 181 -24.00 0.57 -12.16
CA GLN A 181 -23.55 1.94 -11.93
C GLN A 181 -22.03 2.03 -11.84
N ILE A 182 -21.37 1.09 -11.15
CA ILE A 182 -19.90 1.00 -11.12
C ILE A 182 -19.33 0.89 -12.53
N ALA A 183 -19.92 0.03 -13.37
CA ALA A 183 -19.51 -0.10 -14.76
C ALA A 183 -19.70 1.21 -15.56
N ARG A 184 -20.81 1.95 -15.36
CA ARG A 184 -21.03 3.24 -16.01
C ARG A 184 -19.97 4.27 -15.61
N GLU A 185 -19.62 4.35 -14.32
CA GLU A 185 -18.58 5.26 -13.85
C GLU A 185 -17.21 4.91 -14.46
N LEU A 186 -16.86 3.63 -14.53
CA LEU A 186 -15.65 3.19 -15.23
C LEU A 186 -15.64 3.59 -16.70
N MET A 187 -16.78 3.44 -17.38
CA MET A 187 -16.94 3.88 -18.78
C MET A 187 -16.77 5.39 -18.94
N THR A 188 -17.15 6.20 -17.95
CA THR A 188 -16.92 7.64 -17.95
C THR A 188 -15.43 7.97 -17.97
N PHE A 189 -14.60 7.27 -17.17
CA PHE A 189 -13.15 7.42 -17.22
C PHE A 189 -12.54 6.95 -18.55
N ALA A 190 -13.12 5.93 -19.18
CA ALA A 190 -12.71 5.52 -20.52
C ALA A 190 -13.06 6.58 -21.58
N ALA A 191 -14.28 7.11 -21.53
CA ALA A 191 -14.77 8.11 -22.49
C ALA A 191 -14.01 9.44 -22.39
N ASN A 192 -13.64 9.89 -21.19
CA ASN A 192 -12.88 11.12 -21.00
C ASN A 192 -11.35 10.93 -21.15
N GLY A 193 -10.91 9.72 -21.47
CA GLY A 193 -9.53 9.38 -21.79
C GLY A 193 -8.58 9.25 -20.59
N THR A 194 -9.08 9.29 -19.34
CA THR A 194 -8.24 9.15 -18.14
C THR A 194 -7.99 7.70 -17.74
N LEU A 195 -8.81 6.75 -18.20
CA LEU A 195 -8.55 5.32 -18.06
C LEU A 195 -7.51 4.86 -19.09
N TYR A 196 -6.45 4.21 -18.63
CA TYR A 196 -5.42 3.66 -19.52
C TYR A 196 -4.85 2.34 -19.00
N ARG A 197 -4.33 1.54 -19.91
CA ARG A 197 -3.55 0.36 -19.61
C ARG A 197 -2.07 0.70 -19.68
N GLY A 198 -1.32 0.38 -18.65
CA GLY A 198 0.12 0.62 -18.59
C GLY A 198 0.84 -0.49 -17.85
N SER A 199 2.17 -0.53 -17.98
CA SER A 199 3.03 -1.41 -17.21
C SER A 199 3.91 -0.53 -16.35
N LYS A 200 3.68 -0.56 -15.04
CA LYS A 200 4.42 0.22 -14.02
C LYS A 200 4.67 -0.67 -12.80
N PRO A 201 5.69 -0.38 -12.00
CA PRO A 201 5.86 -1.03 -10.70
C PRO A 201 4.65 -0.73 -9.80
N VAL A 202 3.99 -1.78 -9.36
CA VAL A 202 2.90 -1.72 -8.40
C VAL A 202 3.22 -2.58 -7.19
N MET A 203 2.63 -2.25 -6.05
CA MET A 203 2.68 -3.13 -4.89
C MET A 203 1.96 -4.43 -5.22
N TRP A 204 2.64 -5.54 -5.03
CA TRP A 204 2.19 -6.88 -5.38
C TRP A 204 2.29 -7.81 -4.19
N SER A 205 1.19 -8.42 -3.83
CA SER A 205 1.17 -9.52 -2.87
C SER A 205 1.44 -10.85 -3.59
N VAL A 206 2.57 -11.46 -3.26
CA VAL A 206 2.93 -12.80 -3.77
C VAL A 206 1.96 -13.87 -3.22
N VAL A 207 1.54 -13.71 -1.96
CA VAL A 207 0.64 -14.66 -1.28
C VAL A 207 -0.76 -14.64 -1.90
N GLU A 208 -1.27 -13.43 -2.17
CA GLU A 208 -2.62 -13.22 -2.69
C GLU A 208 -2.65 -13.18 -4.22
N LYS A 209 -1.48 -13.06 -4.87
CA LYS A 209 -1.30 -12.99 -6.33
C LYS A 209 -2.11 -11.87 -6.97
N THR A 210 -2.03 -10.68 -6.40
CA THR A 210 -2.75 -9.49 -6.87
C THR A 210 -2.00 -8.20 -6.58
N ALA A 211 -2.27 -7.18 -7.40
CA ALA A 211 -1.85 -5.81 -7.12
C ALA A 211 -2.65 -5.24 -5.93
N LEU A 212 -2.02 -4.35 -5.18
CA LEU A 212 -2.61 -3.65 -4.04
C LEU A 212 -2.54 -2.13 -4.27
N ALA A 213 -3.58 -1.41 -3.82
CA ALA A 213 -3.54 0.03 -3.71
C ALA A 213 -2.90 0.46 -2.37
N GLU A 214 -2.54 1.74 -2.26
CA GLU A 214 -1.92 2.32 -1.05
C GLU A 214 -2.76 2.06 0.22
N ALA A 215 -4.08 2.15 0.11
CA ALA A 215 -5.01 1.92 1.24
C ALA A 215 -5.11 0.45 1.67
N GLU A 216 -4.54 -0.48 0.91
CA GLU A 216 -4.56 -1.93 1.18
C GLU A 216 -3.22 -2.42 1.76
N VAL A 217 -2.36 -1.48 2.18
CA VAL A 217 -1.03 -1.76 2.70
C VAL A 217 -0.88 -1.15 4.09
N GLU A 218 -0.29 -1.92 4.99
CA GLU A 218 0.10 -1.51 6.33
C GLU A 218 1.63 -1.64 6.46
N TYR A 219 2.23 -0.82 7.31
CA TYR A 219 3.67 -0.87 7.54
C TYR A 219 3.95 -1.59 8.85
N GLU A 220 4.75 -2.65 8.78
CA GLU A 220 5.11 -3.48 9.93
C GLU A 220 6.65 -3.60 10.06
N ASP A 221 7.11 -3.96 11.26
CA ASP A 221 8.52 -4.22 11.51
C ASP A 221 9.03 -5.39 10.66
N TYR A 222 10.02 -5.13 9.83
CA TYR A 222 10.64 -6.14 8.98
C TYR A 222 12.16 -6.01 9.00
N THR A 223 12.86 -7.14 8.93
CA THR A 223 14.32 -7.15 8.85
C THR A 223 14.76 -7.51 7.44
N SER A 224 15.31 -6.52 6.71
CA SER A 224 15.85 -6.70 5.36
C SER A 224 17.34 -7.01 5.38
N ASP A 225 17.81 -7.78 4.40
CA ASP A 225 19.23 -7.83 4.07
C ASP A 225 19.63 -6.50 3.44
N MET A 226 20.82 -6.00 3.74
CA MET A 226 21.36 -4.83 3.07
C MET A 226 22.78 -5.08 2.57
N VAL A 227 23.06 -4.53 1.40
CA VAL A 227 24.36 -4.69 0.73
C VAL A 227 24.88 -3.37 0.20
N TRP A 228 26.19 -3.21 0.22
CA TRP A 228 26.93 -2.16 -0.49
C TRP A 228 27.64 -2.82 -1.67
N VAL A 229 27.40 -2.31 -2.88
CA VAL A 229 27.82 -2.96 -4.13
C VAL A 229 28.62 -2.01 -5.01
N LYS A 230 29.73 -2.53 -5.52
CA LYS A 230 30.64 -1.81 -6.42
C LYS A 230 30.16 -1.95 -7.87
N PHE A 231 29.97 -0.82 -8.56
CA PHE A 231 29.71 -0.75 -9.99
C PHE A 231 30.93 -0.16 -10.68
N PRO A 232 31.76 -0.97 -11.35
CA PRO A 232 32.98 -0.49 -11.99
C PRO A 232 32.71 0.53 -13.09
N VAL A 233 33.40 1.66 -13.08
CA VAL A 233 33.33 2.67 -14.13
C VAL A 233 33.95 2.13 -15.41
N THR A 234 33.24 2.29 -16.53
CA THR A 234 33.65 1.82 -17.86
C THR A 234 33.81 2.94 -18.89
N SER A 235 33.36 4.15 -18.58
CA SER A 235 33.43 5.29 -19.51
C SER A 235 34.89 5.64 -19.84
N PRO A 236 35.29 5.64 -21.10
CA PRO A 236 36.64 6.06 -21.52
C PRO A 236 36.88 7.55 -21.37
N ALA A 237 35.82 8.38 -21.27
CA ALA A 237 35.90 9.85 -21.23
C ALA A 237 36.56 10.42 -19.97
N HIS A 238 36.70 9.63 -18.92
CA HIS A 238 37.26 10.06 -17.63
C HIS A 238 38.44 9.18 -17.20
N GLY A 239 39.57 9.28 -17.90
CA GLY A 239 40.82 8.58 -17.53
C GLY A 239 41.19 8.70 -16.05
N ALA A 240 40.75 9.78 -15.41
CA ALA A 240 40.90 10.03 -13.98
C ALA A 240 40.02 9.18 -13.08
N LEU A 241 38.99 8.49 -13.61
CA LEU A 241 38.12 7.53 -12.91
C LEU A 241 38.40 6.08 -13.33
N ALA A 242 39.48 5.87 -14.08
CA ALA A 242 39.89 4.54 -14.47
C ALA A 242 40.06 3.64 -13.24
N ASN A 243 39.50 2.45 -13.30
CA ASN A 243 39.46 1.47 -12.19
C ASN A 243 38.67 1.88 -10.92
N ALA A 244 37.98 3.02 -10.96
CA ALA A 244 37.06 3.39 -9.87
C ALA A 244 35.74 2.63 -9.96
N SER A 245 35.04 2.56 -8.86
CA SER A 245 33.68 2.02 -8.78
C SER A 245 32.76 3.02 -8.08
N VAL A 246 31.57 3.22 -8.64
CA VAL A 246 30.46 3.83 -7.91
C VAL A 246 29.92 2.82 -6.92
N VAL A 247 29.66 3.23 -5.69
CA VAL A 247 29.10 2.34 -4.67
C VAL A 247 27.65 2.71 -4.42
N ILE A 248 26.77 1.72 -4.53
CA ILE A 248 25.35 1.84 -4.13
C ILE A 248 25.08 1.07 -2.85
N TRP A 249 23.99 1.42 -2.20
CA TRP A 249 23.42 0.69 -1.08
C TRP A 249 21.98 0.30 -1.39
N THR A 250 21.59 -0.93 -1.03
CA THR A 250 20.21 -1.38 -1.16
C THR A 250 19.83 -2.33 -0.03
N THR A 251 18.55 -2.27 0.37
CA THR A 251 17.90 -3.22 1.30
C THR A 251 17.18 -4.36 0.59
N THR A 252 17.18 -4.36 -0.74
CA THR A 252 16.51 -5.35 -1.58
C THR A 252 17.50 -5.94 -2.60
N PRO A 253 18.49 -6.73 -2.17
CA PRO A 253 19.50 -7.31 -3.10
C PRO A 253 18.90 -8.04 -4.29
N TRP A 254 17.70 -8.64 -4.11
CA TRP A 254 16.99 -9.33 -5.16
C TRP A 254 16.56 -8.42 -6.33
N THR A 255 16.58 -7.07 -6.20
CA THR A 255 16.26 -6.18 -7.32
C THR A 255 17.46 -5.93 -8.26
N LEU A 256 18.68 -6.28 -7.84
CA LEU A 256 19.91 -6.03 -8.61
C LEU A 256 19.91 -6.66 -10.02
N PRO A 257 19.38 -7.85 -10.27
CA PRO A 257 19.26 -8.35 -11.65
C PRO A 257 18.42 -7.47 -12.56
N GLY A 258 17.50 -6.68 -11.97
CA GLY A 258 16.67 -5.70 -12.66
C GLY A 258 17.29 -4.30 -12.80
N ASN A 259 18.50 -4.07 -12.28
CA ASN A 259 19.19 -2.78 -12.38
C ASN A 259 19.36 -2.34 -13.83
N ARG A 260 19.14 -1.03 -14.10
CA ARG A 260 19.36 -0.41 -15.40
C ARG A 260 20.12 0.91 -15.34
N ALA A 261 20.17 1.55 -14.17
CA ALA A 261 20.87 2.81 -13.95
C ALA A 261 21.34 2.95 -12.49
N ILE A 262 22.08 4.01 -12.24
CA ILE A 262 22.37 4.50 -10.89
C ILE A 262 21.90 5.95 -10.83
N SER A 263 21.02 6.27 -9.88
CA SER A 263 20.60 7.65 -9.67
C SER A 263 21.57 8.39 -8.73
N PHE A 264 21.84 9.66 -9.04
CA PHE A 264 22.66 10.58 -8.23
C PHE A 264 22.00 11.95 -8.14
N SER A 265 22.47 12.82 -7.26
CA SER A 265 22.00 14.21 -7.18
C SER A 265 23.12 15.18 -7.50
N PRO A 266 22.97 16.08 -8.48
CA PRO A 266 23.99 17.10 -8.77
C PRO A 266 24.19 18.10 -7.62
N LYS A 267 23.32 18.09 -6.62
CA LYS A 267 23.38 18.98 -5.44
C LYS A 267 24.26 18.43 -4.31
N ILE A 268 24.68 17.16 -4.41
CA ILE A 268 25.49 16.47 -3.39
C ILE A 268 26.98 16.57 -3.76
N ALA A 269 27.82 16.74 -2.76
CA ALA A 269 29.27 16.70 -2.93
C ALA A 269 29.77 15.25 -2.96
N TYR A 270 30.50 14.89 -4.00
CA TYR A 270 31.07 13.55 -4.18
C TYR A 270 32.60 13.60 -4.19
N GLY A 271 33.21 12.53 -3.71
CA GLY A 271 34.67 12.36 -3.71
C GLY A 271 35.08 11.00 -4.29
N LEU A 272 36.26 10.98 -4.87
CA LEU A 272 37.00 9.76 -5.16
C LEU A 272 37.85 9.40 -3.96
N TYR A 273 37.68 8.19 -3.44
CA TYR A 273 38.37 7.68 -2.26
C TYR A 273 39.20 6.46 -2.62
N LYS A 274 40.38 6.34 -2.03
CA LYS A 274 41.23 5.16 -2.15
C LYS A 274 41.32 4.45 -0.81
N VAL A 275 41.06 3.17 -0.80
CA VAL A 275 41.29 2.30 0.35
C VAL A 275 42.79 2.08 0.50
N THR A 276 43.39 2.54 1.60
CA THR A 276 44.84 2.39 1.87
C THR A 276 45.14 1.20 2.76
N ASP A 277 44.18 0.78 3.60
CA ASP A 277 44.29 -0.41 4.43
C ASP A 277 42.95 -1.08 4.65
N ALA A 278 42.85 -2.39 4.36
CA ALA A 278 41.67 -3.19 4.58
C ALA A 278 42.04 -4.64 4.94
N PRO A 279 41.28 -5.29 5.85
CA PRO A 279 41.53 -6.68 6.24
C PRO A 279 41.35 -7.64 5.05
N GLU A 280 42.31 -8.54 4.82
CA GLU A 280 42.29 -9.51 3.71
C GLU A 280 41.03 -10.40 3.69
N ALA A 281 40.49 -10.75 4.86
CA ALA A 281 39.31 -11.59 5.00
C ALA A 281 37.97 -10.84 4.68
N LYS A 282 38.03 -9.57 4.23
CA LYS A 282 36.84 -8.76 3.88
C LYS A 282 36.76 -8.48 2.40
N TRP A 283 35.60 -7.93 1.99
CA TRP A 283 35.32 -7.68 0.57
C TRP A 283 35.98 -6.40 0.03
N ALA A 284 36.17 -5.38 0.88
CA ALA A 284 37.00 -4.22 0.53
C ALA A 284 38.46 -4.65 0.39
N LYS A 285 39.15 -4.10 -0.60
CA LYS A 285 40.58 -4.42 -0.88
C LYS A 285 41.42 -3.15 -0.81
N THR A 286 42.62 -3.26 -0.25
CA THR A 286 43.62 -2.21 -0.37
C THR A 286 43.86 -1.88 -1.84
N GLY A 287 43.77 -0.59 -2.20
CA GLY A 287 43.84 -0.11 -3.59
C GLY A 287 42.48 0.09 -4.26
N ASP A 288 41.36 -0.34 -3.67
CA ASP A 288 40.01 -0.03 -4.20
C ASP A 288 39.83 1.48 -4.33
N LEU A 289 39.36 1.94 -5.49
CA LEU A 289 38.98 3.33 -5.77
C LEU A 289 37.46 3.41 -5.79
N LEU A 290 36.88 4.16 -4.86
CA LEU A 290 35.44 4.22 -4.63
C LEU A 290 34.92 5.64 -4.76
N ILE A 291 33.79 5.83 -5.46
CA ILE A 291 33.08 7.11 -5.58
C ILE A 291 31.90 7.08 -4.62
N LEU A 292 31.84 8.06 -3.72
CA LEU A 292 30.87 8.17 -2.63
C LEU A 292 30.49 9.63 -2.41
N ALA A 293 29.31 9.89 -1.86
CA ALA A 293 29.01 11.19 -1.28
C ALA A 293 29.91 11.44 -0.06
N ASP A 294 30.48 12.66 0.01
CA ASP A 294 31.42 13.03 1.07
C ASP A 294 30.83 12.88 2.47
N ALA A 295 29.56 13.25 2.64
CA ALA A 295 28.86 13.15 3.92
C ALA A 295 28.71 11.70 4.43
N LEU A 296 28.69 10.72 3.54
CA LEU A 296 28.41 9.31 3.85
C LEU A 296 29.66 8.41 3.81
N ALA A 297 30.77 8.89 3.27
CA ALA A 297 31.98 8.09 3.06
C ALA A 297 32.49 7.40 4.33
N ALA A 298 32.56 8.14 5.45
CA ALA A 298 33.05 7.59 6.72
C ALA A 298 32.19 6.41 7.23
N GLU A 299 30.88 6.52 7.12
CA GLU A 299 29.98 5.44 7.53
C GLU A 299 30.11 4.22 6.61
N VAL A 300 30.19 4.43 5.31
CA VAL A 300 30.38 3.35 4.32
C VAL A 300 31.67 2.58 4.61
N PHE A 301 32.80 3.28 4.84
CA PHE A 301 34.07 2.63 5.17
C PHE A 301 34.02 1.88 6.49
N LYS A 302 33.34 2.42 7.50
CA LYS A 302 33.09 1.71 8.76
C LYS A 302 32.27 0.41 8.53
N LYS A 303 31.21 0.44 7.72
CA LYS A 303 30.43 -0.75 7.35
C LYS A 303 31.26 -1.76 6.56
N ALA A 304 32.11 -1.29 5.66
CA ALA A 304 33.04 -2.12 4.88
C ALA A 304 34.23 -2.64 5.70
N ARG A 305 34.38 -2.19 6.95
CA ARG A 305 35.49 -2.51 7.86
C ARG A 305 36.86 -2.12 7.29
N VAL A 306 36.90 -1.04 6.56
CA VAL A 306 38.13 -0.43 6.05
C VAL A 306 38.87 0.21 7.23
N ALA A 307 40.16 -0.10 7.37
CA ALA A 307 40.97 0.42 8.48
C ALA A 307 41.50 1.83 8.17
N ALA A 308 41.88 2.10 6.91
CA ALA A 308 42.34 3.40 6.47
C ALA A 308 41.95 3.68 4.99
N TYR A 309 41.67 4.95 4.71
CA TYR A 309 41.36 5.44 3.37
C TYR A 309 41.81 6.90 3.21
N GLU A 310 41.99 7.33 2.00
CA GLU A 310 42.31 8.71 1.65
C GLU A 310 41.33 9.27 0.62
N ARG A 311 40.94 10.54 0.76
CA ARG A 311 40.19 11.28 -0.26
C ARG A 311 41.13 11.77 -1.33
N VAL A 312 41.01 11.25 -2.53
CA VAL A 312 41.95 11.52 -3.63
C VAL A 312 41.62 12.85 -4.33
N ARG A 313 40.33 13.12 -4.59
CA ARG A 313 39.89 14.32 -5.27
C ARG A 313 38.38 14.53 -5.22
N ASP A 314 37.92 15.74 -5.57
CA ASP A 314 36.54 16.07 -5.82
C ASP A 314 36.01 15.41 -7.10
N ILE A 315 34.72 15.02 -7.09
CA ILE A 315 33.98 14.65 -8.28
C ILE A 315 32.82 15.62 -8.42
N PRO A 316 32.88 16.58 -9.35
CA PRO A 316 31.79 17.51 -9.60
C PRO A 316 30.52 16.75 -10.04
N GLY A 317 29.35 17.09 -9.45
CA GLY A 317 28.08 16.44 -9.75
C GLY A 317 27.69 16.51 -11.22
N ASP A 318 28.02 17.61 -11.90
CA ASP A 318 27.81 17.81 -13.35
C ASP A 318 28.64 16.89 -14.24
N THR A 319 29.71 16.30 -13.71
CA THR A 319 30.53 15.31 -14.45
C THR A 319 29.98 13.90 -14.36
N LEU A 320 29.02 13.66 -13.48
CA LEU A 320 28.44 12.31 -13.25
C LEU A 320 27.45 11.90 -14.35
N ASP A 321 26.79 12.83 -15.04
CA ASP A 321 25.83 12.56 -16.12
C ASP A 321 26.42 11.73 -17.29
N VAL A 322 27.72 11.82 -17.50
CA VAL A 322 28.42 11.11 -18.58
C VAL A 322 29.17 9.86 -18.11
N VAL A 323 29.09 9.55 -16.80
CA VAL A 323 29.70 8.35 -16.24
C VAL A 323 28.84 7.12 -16.55
N GLU A 324 29.50 6.09 -17.01
CA GLU A 324 28.90 4.79 -17.30
C GLU A 324 29.62 3.69 -16.50
N CYS A 325 28.84 2.75 -16.00
CA CYS A 325 29.35 1.63 -15.20
C CYS A 325 29.06 0.29 -15.85
N ALA A 326 29.84 -0.71 -15.48
CA ALA A 326 29.49 -2.10 -15.72
C ALA A 326 28.47 -2.57 -14.68
N HIS A 327 27.52 -3.35 -15.11
CA HIS A 327 26.61 -4.05 -14.17
C HIS A 327 27.44 -4.95 -13.23
N PRO A 328 27.12 -5.02 -11.90
CA PRO A 328 27.92 -5.80 -10.94
C PRO A 328 27.89 -7.31 -11.19
N LEU A 329 26.89 -7.79 -11.93
CA LEU A 329 26.78 -9.20 -12.36
C LEU A 329 27.33 -9.45 -13.76
N ARG A 330 28.05 -8.50 -14.37
CA ARG A 330 28.68 -8.71 -15.67
C ARG A 330 29.62 -9.92 -15.61
N GLY A 331 29.49 -10.82 -16.59
CA GLY A 331 30.19 -12.10 -16.63
C GLY A 331 29.54 -13.23 -15.85
N PHE A 332 28.45 -12.96 -15.11
CA PHE A 332 27.67 -13.99 -14.42
C PHE A 332 26.55 -14.52 -15.33
N SER A 333 26.63 -15.76 -15.75
CA SER A 333 25.61 -16.46 -16.56
C SER A 333 25.16 -15.75 -17.86
N GLY A 334 25.86 -14.71 -18.31
CA GLY A 334 25.48 -13.86 -19.45
C GLY A 334 24.28 -12.94 -19.15
N GLY A 335 24.01 -11.99 -20.06
CA GLY A 335 22.82 -11.12 -19.97
C GLY A 335 22.98 -9.86 -19.12
N TYR A 336 24.14 -9.59 -18.53
CA TYR A 336 24.47 -8.39 -17.75
C TYR A 336 25.60 -7.56 -18.36
N GLU A 337 25.86 -7.72 -19.65
CA GLU A 337 26.95 -7.07 -20.40
C GLU A 337 26.61 -5.63 -20.84
N PHE A 338 25.39 -5.18 -20.59
CA PHE A 338 24.94 -3.83 -20.92
C PHE A 338 25.59 -2.76 -20.03
N THR A 339 25.57 -1.56 -20.53
CA THR A 339 26.05 -0.36 -19.82
C THR A 339 25.01 0.13 -18.81
N VAL A 340 25.46 0.53 -17.62
CA VAL A 340 24.66 1.14 -16.56
C VAL A 340 24.99 2.64 -16.50
N PRO A 341 24.13 3.53 -17.03
CA PRO A 341 24.32 4.97 -16.97
C PRO A 341 24.05 5.53 -15.57
N LEU A 342 24.67 6.67 -15.24
CA LEU A 342 24.25 7.49 -14.12
C LEU A 342 23.18 8.48 -14.60
N LEU A 343 22.15 8.70 -13.78
CA LEU A 343 21.01 9.57 -14.09
C LEU A 343 20.75 10.51 -12.91
N ALA A 344 20.54 11.80 -13.19
CA ALA A 344 20.16 12.76 -12.16
C ALA A 344 18.75 12.42 -11.62
N GLY A 345 18.60 12.36 -10.28
CA GLY A 345 17.34 12.03 -9.59
C GLY A 345 17.17 12.89 -8.34
N GLU A 346 16.01 13.54 -8.20
CA GLU A 346 15.73 14.42 -7.06
C GLU A 346 15.49 13.65 -5.75
N HIS A 347 15.21 12.35 -5.83
CA HIS A 347 15.01 11.46 -4.67
C HIS A 347 16.31 11.03 -3.99
N VAL A 348 17.47 11.36 -4.58
CA VAL A 348 18.77 11.01 -4.01
C VAL A 348 19.17 12.03 -2.94
N THR A 349 19.45 11.52 -1.73
CA THR A 349 19.86 12.31 -0.56
C THR A 349 21.25 11.89 -0.07
N ASP A 350 21.84 12.67 0.85
CA ASP A 350 23.14 12.41 1.49
C ASP A 350 23.03 12.18 3.00
N ASP A 351 21.83 11.82 3.47
CA ASP A 351 21.56 11.45 4.86
C ASP A 351 21.66 9.94 5.12
N THR A 352 21.50 9.12 4.08
CA THR A 352 21.54 7.64 4.16
C THR A 352 22.18 7.02 2.93
N GLY A 353 22.79 5.84 3.10
CA GLY A 353 23.30 5.03 1.99
C GLY A 353 24.69 5.44 1.52
N THR A 354 24.84 5.90 0.28
CA THR A 354 26.14 6.20 -0.36
C THR A 354 26.14 7.50 -1.16
N GLY A 355 24.98 8.18 -1.26
CA GLY A 355 24.73 9.28 -2.18
C GLY A 355 24.43 8.82 -3.62
N PHE A 356 24.34 7.52 -3.83
CA PHE A 356 23.93 6.89 -5.08
C PHE A 356 22.83 5.88 -4.83
N VAL A 357 21.80 5.88 -5.67
CA VAL A 357 20.66 4.96 -5.54
C VAL A 357 20.69 3.98 -6.72
N HIS A 358 20.64 2.69 -6.40
CA HIS A 358 20.44 1.62 -7.36
C HIS A 358 19.06 1.78 -8.01
N THR A 359 19.03 1.87 -9.34
CA THR A 359 17.81 2.15 -10.11
C THR A 359 17.38 0.90 -10.87
N ALA A 360 16.29 0.27 -10.39
CA ALA A 360 15.65 -0.90 -11.00
C ALA A 360 14.22 -0.55 -11.43
N PRO A 361 13.99 -0.11 -12.67
CA PRO A 361 12.69 0.44 -13.12
C PRO A 361 11.54 -0.59 -13.10
N SER A 362 11.81 -1.86 -12.89
CA SER A 362 10.78 -2.89 -12.66
C SER A 362 10.34 -3.02 -11.20
N HIS A 363 11.07 -2.39 -10.24
CA HIS A 363 10.90 -2.66 -8.80
C HIS A 363 10.86 -1.41 -7.92
N GLY A 364 10.95 -0.20 -8.48
CA GLY A 364 10.84 1.08 -7.78
C GLY A 364 10.00 2.07 -8.59
N ARG A 365 9.17 2.88 -7.91
CA ARG A 365 8.37 3.94 -8.58
C ARG A 365 9.27 5.06 -9.05
N GLU A 366 10.09 5.60 -8.16
CA GLU A 366 11.06 6.65 -8.46
C GLU A 366 12.05 6.17 -9.52
N ASP A 367 12.49 4.92 -9.45
CA ASP A 367 13.37 4.30 -10.43
C ASP A 367 12.72 4.25 -11.83
N PHE A 368 11.44 3.88 -11.88
CA PHE A 368 10.66 3.86 -13.10
C PHE A 368 10.52 5.27 -13.68
N ASP A 369 10.18 6.25 -12.86
CA ASP A 369 9.95 7.63 -13.28
C ASP A 369 11.23 8.27 -13.83
N VAL A 370 12.37 8.12 -13.14
CA VAL A 370 13.69 8.59 -13.63
C VAL A 370 14.06 7.90 -14.92
N TRP A 371 13.89 6.59 -15.02
CA TRP A 371 14.19 5.84 -16.24
C TRP A 371 13.35 6.30 -17.42
N MET A 372 12.04 6.49 -17.22
CA MET A 372 11.12 6.93 -18.28
C MET A 372 11.32 8.39 -18.67
N ALA A 373 11.67 9.27 -17.72
CA ALA A 373 12.00 10.66 -18.01
C ALA A 373 13.22 10.78 -18.94
N ASN A 374 14.22 9.91 -18.75
CA ASN A 374 15.46 9.90 -19.54
C ASN A 374 15.39 8.99 -20.78
N LYS A 375 14.26 8.29 -21.00
CA LYS A 375 14.12 7.28 -22.04
C LYS A 375 14.57 7.75 -23.43
N ARG A 376 14.17 8.95 -23.84
CA ARG A 376 14.50 9.49 -25.18
C ARG A 376 16.00 9.70 -25.36
N GLU A 377 16.67 10.20 -24.32
CA GLU A 377 18.11 10.41 -24.33
C GLU A 377 18.88 9.09 -24.34
N LEU A 378 18.45 8.16 -23.49
CA LEU A 378 19.03 6.81 -23.41
C LEU A 378 18.90 6.05 -24.73
N ASP A 379 17.74 6.10 -25.39
CA ASP A 379 17.53 5.52 -26.72
C ASP A 379 18.48 6.16 -27.76
N ALA A 380 18.66 7.48 -27.70
CA ALA A 380 19.60 8.19 -28.59
C ALA A 380 21.07 7.79 -28.37
N ARG A 381 21.44 7.39 -27.14
CA ARG A 381 22.75 6.84 -26.77
C ARG A 381 22.90 5.35 -27.12
N GLY A 382 21.86 4.72 -27.70
CA GLY A 382 21.86 3.30 -28.03
C GLY A 382 21.67 2.36 -26.83
N ILE A 383 21.22 2.89 -25.70
CA ILE A 383 20.93 2.12 -24.50
C ILE A 383 19.53 1.51 -24.63
N ASN A 384 19.42 0.19 -24.45
CA ASN A 384 18.12 -0.49 -24.48
C ASN A 384 17.27 -0.08 -23.26
N THR A 385 16.18 0.66 -23.50
CA THR A 385 15.30 1.19 -22.47
C THR A 385 14.13 0.26 -22.11
N ALA A 386 14.08 -0.95 -22.66
CA ALA A 386 13.08 -1.95 -22.27
C ALA A 386 13.20 -2.30 -20.79
N ILE A 387 12.07 -2.26 -20.09
CA ILE A 387 12.02 -2.63 -18.67
C ILE A 387 11.83 -4.14 -18.57
N PRO A 388 12.73 -4.86 -17.88
CA PRO A 388 12.65 -6.32 -17.78
C PRO A 388 11.58 -6.76 -16.79
N TYR A 389 10.94 -7.88 -17.06
CA TYR A 389 10.06 -8.59 -16.13
C TYR A 389 10.87 -9.66 -15.38
N THR A 390 11.72 -9.23 -14.45
CA THR A 390 12.64 -10.12 -13.72
C THR A 390 11.95 -11.04 -12.75
N VAL A 391 10.77 -10.67 -12.23
CA VAL A 391 10.02 -11.44 -11.23
C VAL A 391 8.57 -11.63 -11.70
N ASP A 392 8.07 -12.87 -11.65
CA ASP A 392 6.71 -13.24 -12.01
C ASP A 392 5.68 -12.98 -10.88
N GLU A 393 4.42 -13.38 -11.09
CA GLU A 393 3.34 -13.23 -10.13
C GLU A 393 3.50 -14.08 -8.86
N ASN A 394 4.34 -15.09 -8.89
CA ASN A 394 4.65 -15.97 -7.76
C ASN A 394 5.87 -15.50 -6.95
N GLY A 395 6.41 -14.33 -7.28
CA GLY A 395 7.64 -13.84 -6.66
C GLY A 395 8.89 -14.61 -7.08
N THR A 396 8.86 -15.27 -8.24
CA THR A 396 9.93 -16.12 -8.76
C THR A 396 10.67 -15.42 -9.90
N TYR A 397 11.98 -15.51 -9.94
CA TYR A 397 12.76 -14.98 -11.06
C TYR A 397 12.45 -15.69 -12.37
N THR A 398 12.20 -14.89 -13.39
CA THR A 398 12.01 -15.33 -14.78
C THR A 398 13.36 -15.51 -15.49
N ALA A 399 13.32 -15.96 -16.76
CA ALA A 399 14.49 -16.02 -17.62
C ALA A 399 15.14 -14.63 -17.89
N GLN A 400 14.44 -13.51 -17.55
CA GLN A 400 15.00 -12.17 -17.67
C GLN A 400 15.90 -11.76 -16.47
N ALA A 401 16.11 -12.70 -15.53
CA ALA A 401 17.16 -12.62 -14.50
C ALA A 401 18.13 -13.81 -14.69
N PRO A 402 19.02 -13.78 -15.72
CA PRO A 402 19.90 -14.89 -16.05
C PRO A 402 20.73 -15.37 -14.86
N GLY A 403 20.84 -16.69 -14.69
CA GLY A 403 21.55 -17.31 -13.57
C GLY A 403 20.74 -17.42 -12.28
N PHE A 404 19.56 -16.77 -12.19
CA PHE A 404 18.70 -16.80 -11.01
C PHE A 404 17.31 -17.38 -11.29
N THR A 405 17.01 -17.75 -12.52
CA THR A 405 15.69 -18.30 -12.92
C THR A 405 15.21 -19.36 -11.94
N GLY A 406 13.98 -19.24 -11.48
CA GLY A 406 13.35 -20.16 -10.53
C GLY A 406 13.65 -19.86 -9.05
N LYS A 407 14.59 -18.95 -8.72
CA LYS A 407 14.81 -18.48 -7.35
C LYS A 407 13.66 -17.57 -6.92
N ARG A 408 13.31 -17.61 -5.64
CA ARG A 408 12.14 -16.92 -5.11
C ARG A 408 12.52 -15.74 -4.22
N VAL A 409 11.84 -14.62 -4.41
CA VAL A 409 11.94 -13.45 -3.51
C VAL A 409 11.18 -13.73 -2.21
N LEU A 410 9.95 -14.22 -2.35
CA LEU A 410 9.09 -14.66 -1.26
C LEU A 410 8.52 -16.04 -1.58
N THR A 411 8.24 -16.86 -0.56
CA THR A 411 7.52 -18.13 -0.70
C THR A 411 6.01 -17.88 -0.89
N ASP A 412 5.24 -18.93 -1.16
CA ASP A 412 3.77 -18.84 -1.25
C ASP A 412 3.12 -18.47 0.10
N GLU A 413 3.83 -18.69 1.21
CA GLU A 413 3.43 -18.30 2.57
C GLU A 413 3.88 -16.87 2.95
N GLY A 414 4.62 -16.18 2.05
CA GLY A 414 5.12 -14.83 2.27
C GLY A 414 6.38 -14.76 3.13
N GLU A 415 7.09 -15.88 3.30
CA GLU A 415 8.39 -15.92 3.96
C GLU A 415 9.51 -15.57 2.97
N LYS A 416 10.68 -15.18 3.46
CA LYS A 416 11.84 -14.90 2.60
C LYS A 416 12.21 -16.13 1.80
N GLY A 417 12.35 -15.96 0.48
CA GLY A 417 12.89 -16.96 -0.41
C GLY A 417 14.43 -16.92 -0.48
N ASP A 418 14.97 -17.60 -1.48
CA ASP A 418 16.41 -17.79 -1.69
C ASP A 418 17.05 -16.78 -2.68
N ALA A 419 16.26 -15.84 -3.20
CA ALA A 419 16.72 -14.86 -4.20
C ALA A 419 17.82 -13.94 -3.67
N ASN A 420 17.64 -13.38 -2.44
CA ASN A 420 18.66 -12.51 -1.83
C ASN A 420 20.00 -13.22 -1.67
N ASP A 421 20.01 -14.41 -1.09
CA ASP A 421 21.24 -15.16 -0.86
C ASP A 421 21.94 -15.55 -2.16
N ALA A 422 21.18 -15.91 -3.20
CA ALA A 422 21.72 -16.22 -4.51
C ALA A 422 22.42 -15.00 -5.15
N VAL A 423 21.78 -13.83 -5.12
CA VAL A 423 22.36 -12.59 -5.65
C VAL A 423 23.58 -12.15 -4.83
N ILE A 424 23.50 -12.18 -3.50
CA ILE A 424 24.63 -11.84 -2.63
C ILE A 424 25.82 -12.76 -2.88
N LYS A 425 25.58 -14.06 -3.05
CA LYS A 425 26.62 -15.03 -3.38
C LYS A 425 27.31 -14.67 -4.71
N ALA A 426 26.55 -14.38 -5.75
CA ALA A 426 27.09 -13.99 -7.06
C ALA A 426 27.94 -12.69 -6.97
N LEU A 427 27.50 -11.70 -6.15
CA LEU A 427 28.27 -10.48 -5.91
C LEU A 427 29.59 -10.74 -5.17
N ILE A 428 29.62 -11.69 -4.23
CA ILE A 428 30.84 -12.10 -3.53
C ILE A 428 31.80 -12.76 -4.51
N GLU A 429 31.32 -13.74 -5.27
CA GLU A 429 32.12 -14.48 -6.26
C GLU A 429 32.69 -13.56 -7.36
N GLY A 430 31.88 -12.57 -7.80
CA GLY A 430 32.31 -11.53 -8.76
C GLY A 430 33.20 -10.43 -8.16
N GLY A 431 33.48 -10.45 -6.85
CA GLY A 431 34.25 -9.40 -6.16
C GLY A 431 33.59 -8.03 -6.15
N LYS A 432 32.26 -7.95 -6.28
CA LYS A 432 31.50 -6.70 -6.36
C LYS A 432 30.83 -6.32 -5.04
N LEU A 433 30.73 -7.20 -4.08
CA LEU A 433 30.26 -6.87 -2.73
C LEU A 433 31.32 -6.03 -2.00
N LEU A 434 30.90 -4.96 -1.34
CA LEU A 434 31.77 -4.12 -0.48
C LEU A 434 31.44 -4.37 1.00
N ALA A 435 30.16 -4.44 1.34
CA ALA A 435 29.71 -4.75 2.70
C ALA A 435 28.34 -5.44 2.68
N ARG A 436 28.00 -6.15 3.77
CA ARG A 436 26.69 -6.76 4.03
C ARG A 436 26.27 -6.48 5.47
N GLY A 437 24.98 -6.31 5.67
CA GLY A 437 24.37 -6.13 6.98
C GLY A 437 22.89 -6.51 6.98
N SER A 438 22.20 -6.12 8.04
CA SER A 438 20.74 -6.21 8.14
C SER A 438 20.17 -4.91 8.68
N LEU A 439 18.96 -4.58 8.29
CA LEU A 439 18.24 -3.38 8.73
C LEU A 439 16.83 -3.76 9.19
N LYS A 440 16.50 -3.40 10.42
CA LYS A 440 15.12 -3.46 10.91
C LYS A 440 14.44 -2.12 10.61
N HIS A 441 13.36 -2.16 9.85
CA HIS A 441 12.62 -0.97 9.43
C HIS A 441 11.14 -1.29 9.20
N GLN A 442 10.34 -0.25 9.00
CA GLN A 442 8.95 -0.39 8.59
C GLN A 442 8.91 -0.78 7.12
N TYR A 443 8.23 -1.89 6.80
CA TYR A 443 8.13 -2.43 5.45
C TYR A 443 6.66 -2.67 5.08
N PRO A 444 6.26 -2.43 3.83
CA PRO A 444 4.87 -2.58 3.41
C PRO A 444 4.42 -4.04 3.42
N HIS A 445 3.32 -4.30 4.10
CA HIS A 445 2.65 -5.61 4.18
C HIS A 445 1.22 -5.51 3.67
N SER A 446 0.71 -6.56 3.06
CA SER A 446 -0.71 -6.62 2.74
C SER A 446 -1.55 -6.55 4.02
N TRP A 447 -2.53 -5.65 4.03
CA TRP A 447 -3.45 -5.51 5.16
C TRP A 447 -4.21 -6.80 5.50
N ARG A 448 -4.34 -7.70 4.53
CA ARG A 448 -5.13 -8.93 4.66
C ARG A 448 -4.31 -10.14 5.10
N SER A 449 -3.30 -10.51 4.35
CA SER A 449 -2.44 -11.64 4.69
C SER A 449 -1.41 -11.32 5.77
N LYS A 450 -1.18 -10.02 6.07
CA LYS A 450 -0.11 -9.55 6.96
C LYS A 450 1.28 -10.04 6.53
N LYS A 451 1.45 -10.22 5.22
CA LYS A 451 2.71 -10.67 4.62
C LYS A 451 3.34 -9.56 3.78
N PRO A 452 4.68 -9.52 3.68
CA PRO A 452 5.37 -8.48 2.94
C PRO A 452 4.96 -8.47 1.47
N VAL A 453 4.91 -7.28 0.88
CA VAL A 453 4.67 -7.09 -0.55
C VAL A 453 5.97 -6.76 -1.27
N ILE A 454 5.99 -6.93 -2.58
CA ILE A 454 7.09 -6.52 -3.45
C ILE A 454 6.60 -5.46 -4.43
N PHE A 455 7.50 -4.61 -4.93
CA PHE A 455 7.21 -3.82 -6.13
C PHE A 455 7.53 -4.64 -7.37
N ARG A 456 6.57 -4.73 -8.28
CA ARG A 456 6.68 -5.53 -9.49
C ARG A 456 6.08 -4.80 -10.68
N ASN A 457 6.85 -4.65 -11.76
CA ASN A 457 6.32 -4.15 -13.03
C ASN A 457 5.36 -5.18 -13.62
N THR A 458 4.12 -4.79 -13.86
CA THR A 458 3.09 -5.66 -14.44
C THR A 458 2.03 -4.83 -15.16
N PRO A 459 1.46 -5.32 -16.28
CA PRO A 459 0.36 -4.63 -16.94
C PRO A 459 -0.85 -4.50 -16.02
N GLN A 460 -1.30 -3.27 -15.84
CA GLN A 460 -2.46 -2.92 -15.00
C GLN A 460 -3.32 -1.87 -15.70
N TRP A 461 -4.56 -1.69 -15.21
CA TRP A 461 -5.40 -0.57 -15.56
C TRP A 461 -5.29 0.53 -14.51
N PHE A 462 -5.12 1.76 -15.00
CA PHE A 462 -4.93 2.96 -14.18
C PHE A 462 -5.93 4.03 -14.56
N ILE A 463 -6.31 4.83 -13.56
CA ILE A 463 -6.96 6.12 -13.77
C ILE A 463 -5.88 7.20 -13.53
N ALA A 464 -5.65 8.02 -14.55
CA ALA A 464 -4.65 9.09 -14.48
C ALA A 464 -5.12 10.20 -13.54
N MET A 465 -4.25 10.62 -12.63
CA MET A 465 -4.54 11.70 -11.67
C MET A 465 -4.31 13.09 -12.28
N ASP A 466 -3.34 13.23 -13.18
CA ASP A 466 -2.86 14.52 -13.68
C ASP A 466 -3.10 14.73 -15.19
N LYS A 467 -3.84 13.83 -15.85
CA LYS A 467 -4.22 14.00 -17.24
C LYS A 467 -5.44 14.93 -17.35
N ASP A 468 -5.38 15.87 -18.29
CA ASP A 468 -6.51 16.76 -18.59
C ASP A 468 -7.75 15.94 -18.99
N ILE A 469 -8.87 16.22 -18.35
CA ILE A 469 -10.13 15.52 -18.58
C ILE A 469 -10.79 16.08 -19.84
N ALA A 470 -11.11 15.19 -20.79
CA ALA A 470 -11.83 15.56 -21.99
C ALA A 470 -13.35 15.44 -21.77
N GLU A 471 -14.07 16.53 -21.99
CA GLU A 471 -15.53 16.55 -22.06
C GLU A 471 -15.96 16.88 -23.50
N ASN A 472 -16.82 16.04 -24.09
CA ASN A 472 -17.27 16.19 -25.48
C ASN A 472 -16.10 16.29 -26.50
N GLY A 473 -14.99 15.59 -26.24
CA GLY A 473 -13.80 15.60 -27.10
C GLY A 473 -12.87 16.80 -26.91
N HIS A 474 -13.16 17.71 -25.99
CA HIS A 474 -12.34 18.88 -25.67
C HIS A 474 -11.72 18.77 -24.27
N ALA A 475 -10.40 18.70 -24.19
CA ALA A 475 -9.69 18.73 -22.92
C ALA A 475 -9.47 20.19 -22.47
N LYS A 476 -9.79 20.48 -21.21
CA LYS A 476 -9.51 21.78 -20.59
C LYS A 476 -8.19 21.68 -19.85
N LYS A 477 -7.22 22.50 -20.23
CA LYS A 477 -5.88 22.51 -19.61
C LYS A 477 -5.97 22.75 -18.11
N GLY A 478 -5.35 21.87 -17.34
CA GLY A 478 -5.31 21.91 -15.87
C GLY A 478 -6.56 21.35 -15.18
N ASP A 479 -7.57 20.93 -15.91
CA ASP A 479 -8.75 20.27 -15.34
C ASP A 479 -8.49 18.76 -15.20
N THR A 480 -7.88 18.37 -14.11
CA THR A 480 -7.45 17.00 -13.83
C THR A 480 -8.24 16.41 -12.66
N LEU A 481 -8.22 15.09 -12.51
CA LEU A 481 -8.86 14.42 -11.39
C LEU A 481 -8.30 14.92 -10.04
N ARG A 482 -6.98 15.11 -9.95
CA ARG A 482 -6.33 15.68 -8.77
C ARG A 482 -6.83 17.10 -8.47
N ALA A 483 -6.85 17.97 -9.46
CA ALA A 483 -7.31 19.35 -9.29
C ALA A 483 -8.76 19.41 -8.82
N ARG A 484 -9.66 18.61 -9.43
CA ARG A 484 -11.07 18.52 -9.01
C ARG A 484 -11.21 18.00 -7.58
N ALA A 485 -10.44 16.96 -7.19
CA ALA A 485 -10.49 16.38 -5.86
C ALA A 485 -9.97 17.37 -4.79
N LEU A 486 -8.84 18.04 -5.03
CA LEU A 486 -8.31 19.05 -4.12
C LEU A 486 -9.28 20.25 -3.97
N HIS A 487 -9.92 20.68 -5.06
CA HIS A 487 -10.96 21.70 -4.99
C HIS A 487 -12.16 21.23 -4.16
N ALA A 488 -12.64 20.00 -4.36
CA ALA A 488 -13.74 19.45 -3.56
C ALA A 488 -13.40 19.40 -2.07
N ILE A 489 -12.15 19.05 -1.72
CA ILE A 489 -11.66 19.05 -0.34
C ILE A 489 -11.74 20.46 0.25
N SER A 490 -11.29 21.50 -0.49
CA SER A 490 -11.23 22.89 0.00
C SER A 490 -12.61 23.53 0.23
N VAL A 491 -13.66 23.05 -0.44
CA VAL A 491 -15.04 23.56 -0.28
C VAL A 491 -15.89 22.69 0.64
N THR A 492 -15.36 21.61 1.17
CA THR A 492 -16.03 20.72 2.11
C THR A 492 -15.86 21.23 3.54
N GLN A 493 -16.95 21.27 4.31
CA GLN A 493 -16.87 21.56 5.74
C GLN A 493 -16.40 20.31 6.50
N TRP A 494 -15.23 20.40 7.11
CA TRP A 494 -14.61 19.29 7.85
C TRP A 494 -14.94 19.35 9.34
N VAL A 495 -15.42 18.24 9.92
CA VAL A 495 -15.67 18.11 11.37
C VAL A 495 -15.09 16.77 11.83
N PRO A 496 -13.98 16.75 12.58
CA PRO A 496 -13.14 17.88 13.01
C PRO A 496 -12.31 18.48 11.85
N PRO A 497 -11.86 19.75 11.94
CA PRO A 497 -11.10 20.42 10.87
C PRO A 497 -9.80 19.69 10.47
N ALA A 498 -9.16 18.97 11.40
CA ALA A 498 -7.94 18.19 11.13
C ALA A 498 -8.12 17.13 10.04
N GLY A 499 -9.35 16.70 9.74
CA GLY A 499 -9.67 15.79 8.65
C GLY A 499 -9.23 16.31 7.28
N GLU A 500 -9.31 17.62 7.06
CA GLU A 500 -8.90 18.27 5.81
C GLU A 500 -7.42 18.05 5.50
N ASN A 501 -6.54 18.28 6.48
CA ASN A 501 -5.09 18.13 6.30
C ASN A 501 -4.71 16.71 5.88
N ARG A 502 -5.34 15.71 6.49
CA ARG A 502 -5.09 14.31 6.18
C ARG A 502 -5.48 13.96 4.74
N ILE A 503 -6.71 14.28 4.34
CA ILE A 503 -7.20 13.92 3.01
C ILE A 503 -6.49 14.71 1.91
N ASN A 504 -6.16 15.99 2.18
CA ASN A 504 -5.41 16.83 1.27
C ASN A 504 -4.02 16.23 0.98
N GLY A 505 -3.25 15.88 2.03
CA GLY A 505 -1.96 15.22 1.89
C GLY A 505 -2.03 13.90 1.11
N MET A 506 -3.06 13.10 1.34
CA MET A 506 -3.27 11.84 0.61
C MET A 506 -3.53 12.07 -0.88
N ILE A 507 -4.30 13.10 -1.25
CA ILE A 507 -4.65 13.38 -2.65
C ILE A 507 -3.53 14.14 -3.37
N ALA A 508 -2.88 15.10 -2.70
CA ALA A 508 -1.81 15.90 -3.30
C ALA A 508 -0.66 15.04 -3.86
N ASN A 509 -0.30 13.98 -3.15
CA ASN A 509 0.82 13.11 -3.49
C ASN A 509 0.39 11.74 -4.07
N ARG A 510 -0.91 11.56 -4.36
CA ARG A 510 -1.41 10.27 -4.84
C ARG A 510 -0.88 9.97 -6.24
N PRO A 511 -0.23 8.81 -6.48
CA PRO A 511 0.10 8.37 -7.84
C PRO A 511 -1.18 8.03 -8.63
N ASP A 512 -1.03 7.75 -9.94
CA ASP A 512 -2.14 7.23 -10.74
C ASP A 512 -2.80 6.04 -10.03
N TRP A 513 -4.11 6.02 -10.05
CA TRP A 513 -4.88 5.03 -9.30
C TRP A 513 -4.92 3.69 -10.05
N VAL A 514 -4.21 2.67 -9.54
CA VAL A 514 -4.33 1.30 -10.02
C VAL A 514 -5.68 0.72 -9.60
N ILE A 515 -6.52 0.40 -10.57
CA ILE A 515 -7.89 -0.10 -10.32
C ILE A 515 -8.05 -1.60 -10.56
N SER A 516 -7.19 -2.20 -11.37
CA SER A 516 -7.28 -3.63 -11.66
C SER A 516 -6.78 -4.49 -10.50
N ARG A 517 -7.45 -5.61 -10.30
CA ARG A 517 -7.09 -6.67 -9.37
C ARG A 517 -7.13 -8.00 -10.11
N GLN A 518 -6.30 -8.96 -9.71
CA GLN A 518 -6.24 -10.29 -10.31
C GLN A 518 -7.10 -11.26 -9.50
N ARG A 519 -8.36 -10.86 -9.28
CA ARG A 519 -9.34 -11.58 -8.46
C ARG A 519 -10.60 -11.85 -9.27
N ALA A 520 -11.34 -12.91 -8.91
CA ALA A 520 -12.55 -13.32 -9.61
C ALA A 520 -13.83 -12.65 -9.07
N TRP A 521 -13.78 -12.18 -7.81
CA TRP A 521 -14.88 -11.53 -7.11
C TRP A 521 -14.53 -10.08 -6.78
N GLY A 522 -14.84 -9.16 -7.69
CA GLY A 522 -14.52 -7.74 -7.52
C GLY A 522 -14.82 -6.90 -8.72
#